data_0fb518456035f6ce2722ad2f42a2a4d9
#
_entry.id   0fb518456035f6ce2722ad2f42a2a4d9
#
_cell.length_a   1.000
_cell.length_b   1.000
_cell.length_c   1.000
_cell.angle_alpha   90.00
_cell.angle_beta   90.00
_cell.angle_gamma   90.00
#
_symmetry.space_group_name_H-M   'P 1'
#
loop_
_entity.id
_entity.type
_entity.pdbx_description
1 polymer ?
#
loop_
_entity_poly.entity_id
_entity_poly.type
_entity_poly.pdbx_seq_one_letter_code
_entity_poly.pdbx_strand_id
1 'polypeptide(L)'
;WSDLCPDRSQQLLRAALTLQGRALTLYEEVHPLSRVASLKVHRVFMKRLQTILPSGCRPIFVTDAGFRATWFKLLDSMGYAWIGRIRNRDMVRPGAGEHVWRGCKTLYANANCVPSDLGQFQYVRSNPVSCRLVLIRKKARSRHRTTVHGKVARSRHSLKQARAQMEPWLLAVSPQLSALKAKDVVMIYAGRMQIEQTFRDVKNPRWGLGLTQSQSRKPQRLATLLLLGALVCYALWLIGLALRSRGYRIEFGSRKKAATALSVISLARWWMAENKTTQLSRRKINAALVLLCSMAMTV
;
A
#
# COMPACT_ATOMS: atom_id res chain seq x y z
N TRP A 1 -4.00 -6.51 -4.32
CA TRP A 1 -3.61 -7.84 -4.80
C TRP A 1 -2.11 -7.92 -4.98
N SER A 2 -1.52 -9.08 -4.72
CA SER A 2 -0.07 -9.31 -4.90
C SER A 2 0.20 -10.79 -5.18
N ASP A 3 1.06 -11.09 -6.19
CA ASP A 3 1.48 -12.45 -6.50
C ASP A 3 2.18 -13.08 -5.29
N LEU A 4 1.82 -14.31 -4.89
CA LEU A 4 2.50 -15.08 -3.84
C LEU A 4 3.52 -16.08 -4.41
N CYS A 5 3.22 -16.66 -5.56
CA CYS A 5 4.07 -17.64 -6.22
C CYS A 5 4.69 -17.06 -7.49
N PRO A 6 5.88 -17.53 -7.92
CA PRO A 6 6.51 -17.09 -9.16
C PRO A 6 5.67 -17.37 -10.41
N ASP A 7 4.92 -18.47 -10.44
CA ASP A 7 3.99 -18.88 -11.48
C ASP A 7 2.65 -18.10 -11.44
N ARG A 8 2.47 -17.20 -10.45
CA ARG A 8 1.26 -16.42 -10.17
C ARG A 8 0.01 -17.26 -9.86
N SER A 9 0.15 -18.54 -9.60
CA SER A 9 -0.99 -19.43 -9.30
C SER A 9 -1.80 -18.95 -8.09
N GLN A 10 -1.13 -18.35 -7.10
CA GLN A 10 -1.76 -17.85 -5.88
C GLN A 10 -1.54 -16.34 -5.71
N GLN A 11 -2.60 -15.67 -5.32
CA GLN A 11 -2.68 -14.22 -5.16
C GLN A 11 -3.09 -13.87 -3.74
N LEU A 12 -2.52 -12.84 -3.20
CA LEU A 12 -2.86 -12.28 -1.88
C LEU A 12 -3.75 -11.05 -2.04
N LEU A 13 -4.94 -11.10 -1.44
CA LEU A 13 -5.75 -9.92 -1.17
C LEU A 13 -5.53 -9.50 0.29
N ARG A 14 -5.08 -8.28 0.53
CA ARG A 14 -4.74 -7.79 1.87
C ARG A 14 -5.33 -6.42 2.12
N ALA A 15 -5.93 -6.25 3.29
CA ALA A 15 -6.21 -4.98 3.91
C ALA A 15 -5.13 -4.70 4.98
N ALA A 16 -4.57 -3.51 4.95
CA ALA A 16 -3.55 -3.10 5.91
C ALA A 16 -3.71 -1.62 6.27
N LEU A 17 -3.49 -1.31 7.53
CA LEU A 17 -3.47 0.06 8.03
C LEU A 17 -2.10 0.67 7.74
N THR A 18 -2.07 1.82 7.06
CA THR A 18 -0.82 2.56 6.84
C THR A 18 -0.40 3.23 8.14
N LEU A 19 0.88 3.11 8.48
CA LEU A 19 1.48 3.73 9.65
C LEU A 19 2.72 4.54 9.21
N GLN A 20 3.66 4.74 10.10
CA GLN A 20 4.89 5.47 9.77
C GLN A 20 5.95 4.55 9.11
N GLY A 21 5.91 4.46 7.79
CA GLY A 21 6.90 3.75 6.96
C GLY A 21 6.60 2.28 6.68
N ARG A 22 5.59 1.69 7.31
CA ARG A 22 5.09 0.33 7.05
C ARG A 22 3.57 0.30 7.16
N ALA A 23 2.95 -0.77 6.66
CA ALA A 23 1.53 -1.03 6.84
C ALA A 23 1.33 -2.24 7.75
N LEU A 24 0.44 -2.12 8.74
CA LEU A 24 0.03 -3.20 9.62
C LEU A 24 -1.05 -4.03 8.93
N THR A 25 -0.82 -5.32 8.75
CA THR A 25 -1.84 -6.23 8.20
C THR A 25 -3.01 -6.35 9.16
N LEU A 26 -4.23 -6.06 8.67
CA LEU A 26 -5.48 -6.22 9.42
C LEU A 26 -6.17 -7.53 9.03
N TYR A 27 -6.26 -7.79 7.72
CA TYR A 27 -6.92 -8.97 7.19
C TYR A 27 -6.35 -9.36 5.83
N GLU A 28 -6.30 -10.66 5.55
CA GLU A 28 -5.77 -11.16 4.28
C GLU A 28 -6.35 -12.51 3.88
N GLU A 29 -6.46 -12.73 2.57
CA GLU A 29 -6.94 -13.97 1.98
C GLU A 29 -6.07 -14.40 0.80
N VAL A 30 -5.89 -15.70 0.63
CA VAL A 30 -5.19 -16.30 -0.51
C VAL A 30 -6.20 -16.80 -1.52
N HIS A 31 -6.06 -16.41 -2.77
CA HIS A 31 -6.94 -16.78 -3.86
C HIS A 31 -6.17 -17.25 -5.10
N PRO A 32 -6.72 -18.14 -5.93
CA PRO A 32 -6.16 -18.45 -7.23
C PRO A 32 -6.25 -17.24 -8.17
N LEU A 33 -5.37 -17.19 -9.17
CA LEU A 33 -5.31 -16.10 -10.15
C LEU A 33 -6.67 -15.80 -10.81
N SER A 34 -7.48 -16.84 -11.07
CA SER A 34 -8.82 -16.73 -11.67
C SER A 34 -9.82 -15.92 -10.82
N ARG A 35 -9.53 -15.70 -9.55
CA ARG A 35 -10.39 -14.93 -8.64
C ARG A 35 -9.98 -13.47 -8.48
N VAL A 36 -8.87 -13.07 -9.08
CA VAL A 36 -8.39 -11.67 -9.03
C VAL A 36 -9.44 -10.73 -9.62
N ALA A 37 -9.68 -9.61 -8.93
CA ALA A 37 -10.69 -8.59 -9.26
C ALA A 37 -12.16 -9.10 -9.29
N SER A 38 -12.45 -10.29 -8.78
CA SER A 38 -13.82 -10.81 -8.66
C SER A 38 -14.63 -10.01 -7.65
N LEU A 39 -15.78 -9.46 -8.08
CA LEU A 39 -16.68 -8.71 -7.18
C LEU A 39 -17.21 -9.60 -6.03
N LYS A 40 -17.45 -10.89 -6.29
CA LYS A 40 -17.88 -11.86 -5.26
C LYS A 40 -16.82 -11.99 -4.16
N VAL A 41 -15.53 -12.12 -4.55
CA VAL A 41 -14.42 -12.17 -3.59
C VAL A 41 -14.32 -10.87 -2.81
N HIS A 42 -14.33 -9.72 -3.49
CA HIS A 42 -14.27 -8.42 -2.84
C HIS A 42 -15.41 -8.22 -1.83
N ARG A 43 -16.63 -8.62 -2.16
CA ARG A 43 -17.79 -8.51 -1.26
C ARG A 43 -17.62 -9.35 0.01
N VAL A 44 -17.19 -10.60 -0.13
CA VAL A 44 -16.94 -11.50 1.02
C VAL A 44 -15.80 -10.95 1.87
N PHE A 45 -14.70 -10.55 1.24
CA PHE A 45 -13.55 -9.95 1.92
C PHE A 45 -13.95 -8.71 2.75
N MET A 46 -14.72 -7.80 2.15
CA MET A 46 -15.16 -6.58 2.82
C MET A 46 -16.12 -6.86 3.98
N LYS A 47 -17.04 -7.81 3.84
CA LYS A 47 -17.93 -8.22 4.94
C LYS A 47 -17.12 -8.74 6.14
N ARG A 48 -16.11 -9.58 5.89
CA ARG A 48 -15.23 -10.10 6.96
C ARG A 48 -14.36 -8.99 7.56
N LEU A 49 -13.81 -8.10 6.73
CA LEU A 49 -13.04 -6.98 7.22
C LEU A 49 -13.91 -6.06 8.11
N GLN A 50 -15.17 -5.85 7.76
CA GLN A 50 -16.11 -5.05 8.54
C GLN A 50 -16.31 -5.60 9.96
N THR A 51 -16.30 -6.92 10.16
CA THR A 51 -16.41 -7.52 11.52
C THR A 51 -15.15 -7.32 12.38
N ILE A 52 -14.02 -6.96 11.75
CA ILE A 52 -12.74 -6.72 12.43
C ILE A 52 -12.58 -5.25 12.80
N LEU A 53 -13.15 -4.36 11.98
CA LEU A 53 -13.04 -2.91 12.21
C LEU A 53 -13.82 -2.49 13.45
N PRO A 54 -13.28 -1.58 14.27
CA PRO A 54 -13.99 -1.05 15.43
C PRO A 54 -15.32 -0.39 15.03
N SER A 55 -16.31 -0.47 15.92
CA SER A 55 -17.57 0.23 15.72
C SER A 55 -17.35 1.74 15.58
N GLY A 56 -18.04 2.36 14.59
CA GLY A 56 -17.88 3.77 14.31
C GLY A 56 -16.63 4.16 13.51
N CYS A 57 -15.72 3.23 13.22
CA CYS A 57 -14.55 3.48 12.39
C CYS A 57 -14.97 3.84 10.95
N ARG A 58 -14.42 4.93 10.41
CA ARG A 58 -14.66 5.40 9.04
C ARG A 58 -13.36 5.37 8.22
N PRO A 59 -12.88 4.21 7.79
CA PRO A 59 -11.64 4.10 7.04
C PRO A 59 -11.76 4.68 5.64
N ILE A 60 -10.67 5.26 5.15
CA ILE A 60 -10.50 5.61 3.73
C ILE A 60 -9.78 4.45 3.04
N PHE A 61 -10.44 3.79 2.09
CA PHE A 61 -9.83 2.70 1.32
C PHE A 61 -8.97 3.24 0.18
N VAL A 62 -7.68 2.97 0.24
CA VAL A 62 -6.72 3.43 -0.77
C VAL A 62 -6.25 2.26 -1.62
N THR A 63 -6.48 2.33 -2.94
CA THR A 63 -6.19 1.22 -3.85
C THR A 63 -5.39 1.66 -5.08
N ASP A 64 -4.66 0.71 -5.66
CA ASP A 64 -3.95 0.94 -6.91
C ASP A 64 -4.87 0.81 -8.14
N ALA A 65 -4.28 0.93 -9.33
CA ALA A 65 -5.02 0.84 -10.59
C ALA A 65 -5.51 -0.58 -10.96
N GLY A 66 -5.26 -1.57 -10.13
CA GLY A 66 -5.83 -2.92 -10.28
C GLY A 66 -7.28 -3.02 -9.84
N PHE A 67 -7.73 -2.09 -9.00
CA PHE A 67 -9.11 -1.99 -8.56
C PHE A 67 -9.91 -1.05 -9.49
N ARG A 68 -11.14 -1.44 -9.83
CA ARG A 68 -11.93 -0.78 -10.87
C ARG A 68 -13.29 -0.30 -10.36
N ALA A 69 -14.12 0.25 -11.24
CA ALA A 69 -15.44 0.81 -10.95
C ALA A 69 -16.32 -0.06 -10.04
N THR A 70 -16.35 -1.38 -10.26
CA THR A 70 -17.11 -2.33 -9.44
C THR A 70 -16.67 -2.36 -7.98
N TRP A 71 -15.37 -2.15 -7.73
CA TRP A 71 -14.83 -2.03 -6.37
C TRP A 71 -15.28 -0.74 -5.71
N PHE A 72 -15.18 0.40 -6.40
CA PHE A 72 -15.59 1.69 -5.84
C PHE A 72 -17.08 1.73 -5.53
N LYS A 73 -17.92 1.19 -6.43
CA LYS A 73 -19.36 1.03 -6.16
C LYS A 73 -19.67 0.13 -4.97
N LEU A 74 -18.88 -0.93 -4.76
CA LEU A 74 -19.01 -1.76 -3.58
C LEU A 74 -18.70 -0.95 -2.30
N LEU A 75 -17.64 -0.16 -2.30
CA LEU A 75 -17.27 0.67 -1.15
C LEU A 75 -18.36 1.74 -0.88
N ASP A 76 -18.85 2.41 -1.94
CA ASP A 76 -19.95 3.37 -1.82
C ASP A 76 -21.21 2.73 -1.23
N SER A 77 -21.58 1.50 -1.68
CA SER A 77 -22.74 0.77 -1.15
C SER A 77 -22.60 0.36 0.31
N MET A 78 -21.37 0.31 0.83
CA MET A 78 -21.06 0.02 2.23
C MET A 78 -20.82 1.29 3.07
N GLY A 79 -20.96 2.48 2.47
CA GLY A 79 -20.76 3.77 3.13
C GLY A 79 -19.28 4.14 3.37
N TYR A 80 -18.33 3.47 2.69
CA TYR A 80 -16.91 3.74 2.87
C TYR A 80 -16.36 4.72 1.84
N ALA A 81 -15.54 5.64 2.32
CA ALA A 81 -14.76 6.53 1.48
C ALA A 81 -13.57 5.83 0.82
N TRP A 82 -13.18 6.30 -0.37
CA TRP A 82 -12.09 5.67 -1.11
C TRP A 82 -11.27 6.66 -1.94
N ILE A 83 -10.01 6.28 -2.19
CA ILE A 83 -9.11 6.94 -3.14
C ILE A 83 -8.48 5.83 -3.99
N GLY A 84 -8.63 5.91 -5.30
CA GLY A 84 -8.10 4.94 -6.25
C GLY A 84 -7.30 5.59 -7.38
N ARG A 85 -6.24 4.93 -7.85
CA ARG A 85 -5.53 5.38 -9.03
C ARG A 85 -6.23 4.86 -10.29
N ILE A 86 -6.50 5.75 -11.23
CA ILE A 86 -6.99 5.39 -12.56
C ILE A 86 -5.88 5.63 -13.60
N ARG A 87 -5.84 4.82 -14.65
CA ARG A 87 -4.79 4.86 -15.66
C ARG A 87 -5.15 4.02 -16.90
N ASN A 88 -4.28 4.03 -17.89
CA ASN A 88 -4.33 3.22 -19.10
C ASN A 88 -5.48 3.60 -20.03
N ARG A 89 -6.45 2.68 -20.23
CA ARG A 89 -7.58 2.83 -21.14
C ARG A 89 -8.86 3.31 -20.44
N ASP A 90 -8.75 3.68 -19.18
CA ASP A 90 -9.91 4.16 -18.45
C ASP A 90 -10.46 5.45 -19.10
N MET A 91 -11.79 5.50 -19.23
CA MET A 91 -12.50 6.63 -19.80
C MET A 91 -13.04 7.49 -18.67
N VAL A 92 -13.01 8.79 -18.86
CA VAL A 92 -13.54 9.80 -17.94
C VAL A 92 -14.39 10.82 -18.69
N ARG A 93 -15.35 11.41 -18.01
CA ARG A 93 -16.22 12.49 -18.49
C ARG A 93 -16.38 13.53 -17.41
N PRO A 94 -16.26 14.84 -17.69
CA PRO A 94 -16.60 15.90 -16.73
C PRO A 94 -18.02 15.73 -16.19
N GLY A 95 -18.25 16.07 -14.92
CA GLY A 95 -19.56 15.97 -14.28
C GLY A 95 -20.54 17.04 -14.75
N ALA A 96 -20.03 18.20 -15.17
CA ALA A 96 -20.81 19.30 -15.73
C ALA A 96 -20.21 19.75 -17.08
N GLY A 97 -21.03 20.29 -17.97
CA GLY A 97 -20.58 20.78 -19.27
C GLY A 97 -20.52 19.71 -20.34
N GLU A 98 -19.33 19.45 -20.89
CA GLU A 98 -19.13 18.50 -21.97
C GLU A 98 -19.54 17.06 -21.59
N HIS A 99 -20.42 16.46 -22.42
CA HIS A 99 -20.88 15.09 -22.24
C HIS A 99 -20.01 14.02 -22.95
N VAL A 100 -18.81 14.40 -23.41
CA VAL A 100 -17.95 13.54 -24.22
C VAL A 100 -17.02 12.72 -23.31
N TRP A 101 -17.04 11.39 -23.50
CA TRP A 101 -16.09 10.48 -22.86
C TRP A 101 -14.74 10.54 -23.55
N ARG A 102 -13.68 10.79 -22.78
CA ARG A 102 -12.30 10.80 -23.27
C ARG A 102 -11.40 9.90 -22.45
N GLY A 103 -10.31 9.43 -23.04
CA GLY A 103 -9.33 8.62 -22.31
C GLY A 103 -8.67 9.40 -21.18
N CYS A 104 -8.52 8.82 -19.99
CA CYS A 104 -7.95 9.50 -18.83
C CYS A 104 -6.55 10.08 -19.07
N LYS A 105 -5.79 9.53 -20.03
CA LYS A 105 -4.45 10.02 -20.39
C LYS A 105 -4.45 11.42 -21.02
N THR A 106 -5.56 11.86 -21.60
CA THR A 106 -5.67 13.22 -22.15
C THR A 106 -5.47 14.29 -21.07
N LEU A 107 -5.82 13.97 -19.81
CA LEU A 107 -5.61 14.85 -18.68
C LEU A 107 -4.14 14.99 -18.25
N TYR A 108 -3.27 14.09 -18.68
CA TYR A 108 -1.86 14.07 -18.25
C TYR A 108 -1.04 15.26 -18.78
N ALA A 109 -1.49 15.92 -19.84
CA ALA A 109 -0.86 17.13 -20.35
C ALA A 109 -0.79 18.23 -19.29
N ASN A 110 -1.83 18.33 -18.46
CA ASN A 110 -1.97 19.35 -17.41
C ASN A 110 -1.25 18.98 -16.09
N ALA A 111 -0.54 17.83 -16.05
CA ALA A 111 0.08 17.36 -14.82
C ALA A 111 1.36 18.13 -14.51
N ASN A 112 1.42 18.72 -13.32
CA ASN A 112 2.59 19.39 -12.77
C ASN A 112 2.99 18.81 -11.40
N CYS A 113 4.02 19.38 -10.76
CA CYS A 113 4.52 18.91 -9.45
C CYS A 113 3.64 19.34 -8.26
N VAL A 114 2.69 20.23 -8.49
CA VAL A 114 1.71 20.68 -7.50
C VAL A 114 0.41 19.88 -7.74
N PRO A 115 -0.21 19.31 -6.70
CA PRO A 115 -1.49 18.61 -6.85
C PRO A 115 -2.58 19.54 -7.38
N SER A 116 -3.21 19.16 -8.49
CA SER A 116 -4.30 19.91 -9.11
C SER A 116 -5.62 19.18 -8.89
N ASP A 117 -6.63 19.93 -8.45
CA ASP A 117 -8.02 19.47 -8.40
C ASP A 117 -8.67 19.70 -9.76
N LEU A 118 -9.15 18.65 -10.38
CA LEU A 118 -9.79 18.72 -11.68
C LEU A 118 -11.32 18.81 -11.57
N GLY A 119 -11.88 18.75 -10.34
CA GLY A 119 -13.32 18.78 -10.09
C GLY A 119 -13.99 17.41 -10.25
N GLN A 120 -15.31 17.45 -10.46
CA GLN A 120 -16.18 16.28 -10.52
C GLN A 120 -16.17 15.63 -11.91
N PHE A 121 -16.07 14.31 -11.91
CA PHE A 121 -16.02 13.47 -13.11
C PHE A 121 -16.85 12.21 -12.94
N GLN A 122 -17.19 11.60 -14.06
CA GLN A 122 -17.60 10.20 -14.14
C GLN A 122 -16.45 9.36 -14.68
N TYR A 123 -16.24 8.22 -14.07
CA TYR A 123 -15.18 7.25 -14.37
C TYR A 123 -15.80 5.94 -14.89
N VAL A 124 -15.24 5.39 -15.98
CA VAL A 124 -15.69 4.20 -16.71
C VAL A 124 -17.05 4.35 -17.40
N ARG A 125 -17.00 4.43 -18.75
CA ARG A 125 -18.19 4.63 -19.61
C ARG A 125 -19.27 3.55 -19.44
N SER A 126 -18.85 2.27 -19.37
CA SER A 126 -19.79 1.14 -19.31
C SER A 126 -20.43 0.92 -17.93
N ASN A 127 -19.83 1.49 -16.89
CA ASN A 127 -20.32 1.36 -15.51
C ASN A 127 -19.92 2.61 -14.70
N PRO A 128 -20.56 3.76 -14.96
CA PRO A 128 -20.12 5.05 -14.44
C PRO A 128 -20.10 5.12 -12.92
N VAL A 129 -19.01 5.71 -12.39
CA VAL A 129 -18.84 6.04 -10.97
C VAL A 129 -18.57 7.53 -10.88
N SER A 130 -19.35 8.24 -10.07
CA SER A 130 -19.09 9.65 -9.77
C SER A 130 -17.91 9.77 -8.83
N CYS A 131 -16.94 10.61 -9.18
CA CYS A 131 -15.75 10.85 -8.38
C CYS A 131 -15.19 12.25 -8.65
N ARG A 132 -14.40 12.73 -7.72
CA ARG A 132 -13.54 13.90 -7.93
C ARG A 132 -12.18 13.41 -8.45
N LEU A 133 -11.57 14.13 -9.39
CA LEU A 133 -10.25 13.78 -9.90
C LEU A 133 -9.17 14.73 -9.36
N VAL A 134 -8.07 14.13 -8.89
CA VAL A 134 -6.86 14.86 -8.47
C VAL A 134 -5.68 14.37 -9.29
N LEU A 135 -4.91 15.32 -9.86
CA LEU A 135 -3.78 15.04 -10.75
C LEU A 135 -2.47 15.58 -10.18
N ILE A 136 -1.40 14.78 -10.26
CA ILE A 136 -0.04 15.20 -9.91
C ILE A 136 1.01 14.47 -10.72
N ARG A 137 2.08 15.17 -11.09
CA ARG A 137 3.31 14.58 -11.64
C ARG A 137 4.40 14.58 -10.57
N LYS A 138 4.76 13.41 -10.06
CA LYS A 138 5.88 13.31 -9.11
C LYS A 138 7.21 13.51 -9.80
N LYS A 139 8.14 14.18 -9.13
CA LYS A 139 9.54 14.28 -9.60
C LYS A 139 10.10 12.87 -9.83
N ALA A 140 10.70 12.67 -10.98
CA ALA A 140 11.34 11.40 -11.32
C ALA A 140 12.47 11.11 -10.29
N ARG A 141 12.44 9.92 -9.70
CA ARG A 141 13.48 9.48 -8.75
C ARG A 141 14.51 8.59 -9.40
N SER A 142 14.80 8.70 -10.69
CA SER A 142 15.81 7.93 -11.45
C SER A 142 15.97 6.47 -11.00
N ARG A 143 14.85 5.79 -10.70
CA ARG A 143 14.88 4.40 -10.25
C ARG A 143 14.95 3.49 -11.47
N HIS A 144 16.12 2.98 -11.72
CA HIS A 144 16.36 1.95 -12.72
C HIS A 144 16.47 0.58 -12.05
N ARG A 145 15.97 -0.46 -12.71
CA ARG A 145 16.28 -1.83 -12.33
C ARG A 145 17.77 -2.07 -12.60
N THR A 146 18.49 -2.62 -11.65
CA THR A 146 19.89 -3.01 -11.84
C THR A 146 19.98 -4.50 -12.18
N THR A 147 20.94 -4.86 -13.01
CA THR A 147 21.34 -6.24 -13.28
C THR A 147 22.05 -6.83 -12.04
N VAL A 148 22.34 -8.14 -12.06
CA VAL A 148 23.11 -8.81 -11.01
C VAL A 148 24.48 -8.14 -10.81
N HIS A 149 25.05 -7.56 -11.87
CA HIS A 149 26.35 -6.85 -11.85
C HIS A 149 26.22 -5.34 -11.54
N GLY A 150 25.09 -4.87 -11.00
CA GLY A 150 24.89 -3.48 -10.61
C GLY A 150 24.68 -2.48 -11.76
N LYS A 151 24.71 -2.91 -13.03
CA LYS A 151 24.45 -2.05 -14.19
C LYS A 151 22.96 -1.81 -14.40
N VAL A 152 22.58 -0.69 -14.98
CA VAL A 152 21.18 -0.39 -15.32
C VAL A 152 20.64 -1.41 -16.32
N ALA A 153 19.52 -2.05 -15.98
CA ALA A 153 18.87 -3.04 -16.83
C ALA A 153 18.21 -2.35 -18.04
N ARG A 154 18.63 -2.73 -19.26
CA ARG A 154 18.16 -2.16 -20.54
C ARG A 154 17.12 -3.02 -21.28
N SER A 155 16.61 -4.10 -20.66
CA SER A 155 15.56 -4.90 -21.28
C SER A 155 14.30 -4.06 -21.58
N ARG A 156 13.57 -4.39 -22.64
CA ARG A 156 12.30 -3.72 -23.01
C ARG A 156 11.33 -3.67 -21.83
N HIS A 157 11.27 -4.74 -21.03
CA HIS A 157 10.43 -4.81 -19.84
C HIS A 157 10.86 -3.81 -18.76
N SER A 158 12.17 -3.72 -18.47
CA SER A 158 12.71 -2.77 -17.48
C SER A 158 12.51 -1.33 -17.89
N LEU A 159 12.71 -1.00 -19.17
CA LEU A 159 12.47 0.34 -19.71
C LEU A 159 10.98 0.70 -19.69
N LYS A 160 10.09 -0.23 -20.04
CA LYS A 160 8.63 -0.03 -19.93
C LYS A 160 8.21 0.24 -18.48
N GLN A 161 8.76 -0.50 -17.54
CA GLN A 161 8.49 -0.28 -16.11
C GLN A 161 9.01 1.08 -15.61
N ALA A 162 10.21 1.49 -16.01
CA ALA A 162 10.77 2.80 -15.68
C ALA A 162 9.89 3.93 -16.23
N ARG A 163 9.44 3.85 -17.47
CA ARG A 163 8.49 4.81 -18.08
C ARG A 163 7.15 4.84 -17.35
N ALA A 164 6.62 3.68 -16.97
CA ALA A 164 5.35 3.60 -16.22
C ALA A 164 5.42 4.23 -14.81
N GLN A 165 6.61 4.29 -14.20
CA GLN A 165 6.83 5.00 -12.93
C GLN A 165 6.83 6.53 -13.08
N MET A 166 7.13 7.04 -14.27
CA MET A 166 7.11 8.48 -14.58
C MET A 166 5.70 8.99 -14.92
N GLU A 167 4.74 8.09 -15.12
CA GLU A 167 3.37 8.43 -15.45
C GLU A 167 2.72 9.22 -14.30
N PRO A 168 2.03 10.34 -14.58
CA PRO A 168 1.32 11.10 -13.57
C PRO A 168 0.37 10.24 -12.75
N TRP A 169 0.13 10.63 -11.52
CA TRP A 169 -0.94 10.04 -10.72
C TRP A 169 -2.23 10.80 -10.99
N LEU A 170 -3.19 10.09 -11.57
CA LEU A 170 -4.57 10.53 -11.65
C LEU A 170 -5.37 9.72 -10.63
N LEU A 171 -5.87 10.40 -9.62
CA LEU A 171 -6.55 9.81 -8.47
C LEU A 171 -8.04 10.11 -8.55
N ALA A 172 -8.84 9.05 -8.54
CA ALA A 172 -10.28 9.15 -8.35
C ALA A 172 -10.58 9.10 -6.85
N VAL A 173 -11.39 10.02 -6.39
CA VAL A 173 -11.67 10.28 -4.98
C VAL A 173 -13.17 10.20 -4.75
N SER A 174 -13.59 9.45 -3.74
CA SER A 174 -14.98 9.33 -3.32
C SER A 174 -15.61 10.72 -3.06
N PRO A 175 -16.86 10.96 -3.45
CA PRO A 175 -17.57 12.20 -3.15
C PRO A 175 -17.61 12.55 -1.65
N GLN A 176 -17.57 11.54 -0.77
CA GLN A 176 -17.53 11.72 0.69
C GLN A 176 -16.26 12.48 1.17
N LEU A 177 -15.22 12.54 0.35
CA LEU A 177 -13.95 13.22 0.65
C LEU A 177 -13.85 14.58 -0.06
N SER A 178 -14.96 15.19 -0.44
CA SER A 178 -14.98 16.48 -1.15
C SER A 178 -14.29 17.62 -0.38
N ALA A 179 -14.32 17.59 0.95
CA ALA A 179 -13.67 18.59 1.81
C ALA A 179 -12.14 18.49 1.86
N LEU A 180 -11.56 17.36 1.46
CA LEU A 180 -10.10 17.17 1.49
C LEU A 180 -9.43 18.02 0.40
N LYS A 181 -8.34 18.73 0.75
CA LYS A 181 -7.51 19.43 -0.23
C LYS A 181 -6.79 18.43 -1.14
N ALA A 182 -6.52 18.80 -2.38
CA ALA A 182 -5.79 17.94 -3.33
C ALA A 182 -4.43 17.44 -2.79
N LYS A 183 -3.74 18.27 -1.99
CA LYS A 183 -2.49 17.91 -1.31
C LYS A 183 -2.69 16.74 -0.34
N ASP A 184 -3.76 16.75 0.44
CA ASP A 184 -4.05 15.73 1.45
C ASP A 184 -4.45 14.41 0.79
N VAL A 185 -5.23 14.45 -0.28
CA VAL A 185 -5.54 13.29 -1.13
C VAL A 185 -4.25 12.62 -1.63
N VAL A 186 -3.31 13.39 -2.14
CA VAL A 186 -2.01 12.87 -2.63
C VAL A 186 -1.18 12.30 -1.48
N MET A 187 -1.19 12.90 -0.31
CA MET A 187 -0.49 12.43 0.88
C MET A 187 -1.06 11.08 1.36
N ILE A 188 -2.38 10.97 1.48
CA ILE A 188 -3.08 9.72 1.84
C ILE A 188 -2.75 8.63 0.82
N TYR A 189 -2.87 8.93 -0.49
CA TYR A 189 -2.54 7.96 -1.52
C TYR A 189 -1.06 7.53 -1.50
N ALA A 190 -0.15 8.43 -1.17
CA ALA A 190 1.27 8.10 -1.05
C ALA A 190 1.54 7.10 0.09
N GLY A 191 0.75 7.14 1.16
CA GLY A 191 0.80 6.17 2.26
C GLY A 191 0.61 4.72 1.79
N ARG A 192 -0.18 4.49 0.72
CA ARG A 192 -0.36 3.17 0.10
C ARG A 192 0.95 2.43 -0.21
N MET A 193 2.01 3.16 -0.54
CA MET A 193 3.31 2.56 -0.84
C MET A 193 3.89 1.75 0.34
N GLN A 194 3.38 1.94 1.55
CA GLN A 194 3.82 1.20 2.74
C GLN A 194 3.42 -0.27 2.68
N ILE A 195 2.31 -0.61 2.03
CA ILE A 195 1.90 -2.01 1.84
C ILE A 195 2.90 -2.78 0.96
N GLU A 196 3.50 -2.11 -0.02
CA GLU A 196 4.55 -2.72 -0.88
C GLU A 196 5.81 -3.03 -0.08
N GLN A 197 6.14 -2.21 0.92
CA GLN A 197 7.25 -2.50 1.84
C GLN A 197 6.93 -3.73 2.71
N THR A 198 5.71 -3.84 3.22
CA THR A 198 5.27 -5.00 3.99
C THR A 198 5.29 -6.28 3.14
N PHE A 199 4.88 -6.23 1.87
CA PHE A 199 5.04 -7.37 0.97
C PHE A 199 6.51 -7.76 0.76
N ARG A 200 7.40 -6.79 0.70
CA ARG A 200 8.84 -7.04 0.60
C ARG A 200 9.36 -7.70 1.88
N ASP A 201 8.95 -7.21 3.04
CA ASP A 201 9.36 -7.77 4.34
C ASP A 201 8.93 -9.25 4.48
N VAL A 202 7.77 -9.63 3.92
CA VAL A 202 7.30 -11.03 3.93
C VAL A 202 8.02 -11.90 2.88
N LYS A 203 8.20 -11.39 1.67
CA LYS A 203 8.64 -12.20 0.51
C LYS A 203 10.15 -12.32 0.38
N ASN A 204 10.90 -11.28 0.74
CA ASN A 204 12.33 -11.22 0.46
C ASN A 204 13.11 -12.21 1.33
N PRO A 205 13.94 -13.13 0.74
CA PRO A 205 14.69 -14.11 1.51
C PRO A 205 15.86 -13.51 2.28
N ARG A 206 16.46 -12.43 1.79
CA ARG A 206 17.63 -11.80 2.40
C ARG A 206 17.27 -10.80 3.50
N TRP A 207 16.24 -9.98 3.26
CA TRP A 207 15.87 -8.87 4.14
C TRP A 207 14.48 -9.01 4.76
N GLY A 208 13.78 -10.10 4.47
CA GLY A 208 12.43 -10.41 4.91
C GLY A 208 12.32 -11.79 5.56
N LEU A 209 11.10 -12.32 5.55
CA LEU A 209 10.76 -13.62 6.13
C LEU A 209 10.94 -14.79 5.13
N GLY A 210 11.31 -14.50 3.88
CA GLY A 210 11.64 -15.52 2.89
C GLY A 210 10.47 -16.40 2.44
N LEU A 211 9.23 -15.90 2.43
CA LEU A 211 8.04 -16.67 2.03
C LEU A 211 8.22 -17.37 0.68
N THR A 212 8.91 -16.75 -0.27
CA THR A 212 9.19 -17.32 -1.59
C THR A 212 10.07 -18.57 -1.55
N GLN A 213 10.88 -18.74 -0.49
CA GLN A 213 11.73 -19.94 -0.30
C GLN A 213 10.95 -21.13 0.25
N SER A 214 9.76 -20.91 0.81
CA SER A 214 8.92 -22.00 1.32
C SER A 214 8.43 -22.95 0.22
N GLN A 215 8.49 -22.52 -1.05
CA GLN A 215 7.97 -23.23 -2.24
C GLN A 215 6.54 -23.70 -2.10
N SER A 216 5.79 -23.17 -1.12
CA SER A 216 4.42 -23.53 -0.84
C SER A 216 3.50 -23.03 -1.94
N ARG A 217 2.59 -23.90 -2.42
CA ARG A 217 1.58 -23.58 -3.43
C ARG A 217 0.14 -23.80 -2.95
N LYS A 218 -0.04 -24.56 -1.86
CA LYS A 218 -1.36 -24.82 -1.28
C LYS A 218 -1.89 -23.56 -0.56
N PRO A 219 -3.10 -23.08 -0.88
CA PRO A 219 -3.66 -21.86 -0.31
C PRO A 219 -3.68 -21.83 1.22
N GLN A 220 -4.08 -22.93 1.86
CA GLN A 220 -4.15 -23.02 3.32
C GLN A 220 -2.77 -22.89 3.97
N ARG A 221 -1.75 -23.56 3.41
CA ARG A 221 -0.39 -23.46 3.92
C ARG A 221 0.18 -22.06 3.76
N LEU A 222 -0.10 -21.40 2.61
CA LEU A 222 0.27 -20.02 2.40
C LEU A 222 -0.43 -19.09 3.38
N ALA A 223 -1.72 -19.29 3.66
CA ALA A 223 -2.47 -18.51 4.64
C ALA A 223 -1.86 -18.64 6.05
N THR A 224 -1.50 -19.86 6.47
CA THR A 224 -0.81 -20.09 7.77
C THR A 224 0.55 -19.38 7.83
N LEU A 225 1.37 -19.49 6.77
CA LEU A 225 2.68 -18.82 6.70
C LEU A 225 2.54 -17.29 6.71
N LEU A 226 1.52 -16.76 6.06
CA LEU A 226 1.22 -15.33 6.06
C LEU A 226 0.78 -14.85 7.45
N LEU A 227 -0.08 -15.61 8.13
CA LEU A 227 -0.47 -15.30 9.51
C LEU A 227 0.74 -15.27 10.45
N LEU A 228 1.59 -16.29 10.41
CA LEU A 228 2.83 -16.32 11.19
C LEU A 228 3.72 -15.11 10.85
N GLY A 229 3.85 -14.81 9.55
CA GLY A 229 4.60 -13.64 9.09
C GLY A 229 4.02 -12.31 9.60
N ALA A 230 2.70 -12.17 9.63
CA ALA A 230 2.04 -10.98 10.18
C ALA A 230 2.30 -10.83 11.68
N LEU A 231 2.21 -11.91 12.45
CA LEU A 231 2.49 -11.92 13.90
C LEU A 231 3.95 -11.58 14.18
N VAL A 232 4.90 -12.15 13.42
CA VAL A 232 6.33 -11.82 13.54
C VAL A 232 6.58 -10.35 13.21
N CYS A 233 6.00 -9.82 12.14
CA CYS A 233 6.13 -8.41 11.79
C CYS A 233 5.56 -7.50 12.88
N TYR A 234 4.44 -7.87 13.50
CA TYR A 234 3.84 -7.14 14.60
C TYR A 234 4.75 -7.13 15.83
N ALA A 235 5.28 -8.29 16.24
CA ALA A 235 6.21 -8.40 17.35
C ALA A 235 7.49 -7.56 17.10
N LEU A 236 8.09 -7.66 15.91
CA LEU A 236 9.25 -6.85 15.52
C LEU A 236 8.94 -5.35 15.55
N TRP A 237 7.71 -4.97 15.24
CA TRP A 237 7.29 -3.57 15.32
C TRP A 237 7.28 -3.07 16.76
N LEU A 238 6.68 -3.82 17.68
CA LEU A 238 6.65 -3.46 19.11
C LEU A 238 8.07 -3.37 19.70
N ILE A 239 8.91 -4.38 19.41
CA ILE A 239 10.32 -4.37 19.83
C ILE A 239 11.04 -3.13 19.29
N GLY A 240 10.92 -2.87 18.01
CA GLY A 240 11.60 -1.75 17.36
C GLY A 240 11.12 -0.38 17.86
N LEU A 241 9.83 -0.21 18.17
CA LEU A 241 9.31 1.00 18.79
C LEU A 241 9.86 1.18 20.21
N ALA A 242 9.90 0.11 21.00
CA ALA A 242 10.47 0.12 22.35
C ALA A 242 11.97 0.45 22.36
N LEU A 243 12.71 0.01 21.35
CA LEU A 243 14.12 0.34 21.17
C LEU A 243 14.30 1.81 20.74
N ARG A 244 13.47 2.27 19.80
CA ARG A 244 13.53 3.66 19.31
C ARG A 244 13.23 4.68 20.41
N SER A 245 12.26 4.40 21.28
CA SER A 245 11.91 5.26 22.43
C SER A 245 13.05 5.38 23.47
N ARG A 246 13.99 4.43 23.47
CA ARG A 246 15.21 4.46 24.28
C ARG A 246 16.36 5.24 23.64
N GLY A 247 16.16 5.83 22.49
CA GLY A 247 17.25 6.43 21.72
C GLY A 247 18.24 5.41 21.14
N TYR A 248 17.85 4.11 21.12
CA TYR A 248 18.68 3.07 20.52
C TYR A 248 18.85 3.39 19.03
N ARG A 249 20.01 3.88 18.71
CA ARG A 249 20.42 4.22 17.35
C ARG A 249 21.44 3.19 16.94
N ILE A 250 21.26 2.61 15.77
CA ILE A 250 22.28 1.70 15.27
C ILE A 250 23.42 2.55 14.75
N GLU A 251 24.60 2.28 15.23
CA GLU A 251 25.87 2.84 14.75
C GLU A 251 26.22 2.38 13.31
N PHE A 252 25.40 1.52 12.73
CA PHE A 252 25.58 0.83 11.43
C PHE A 252 24.95 1.56 10.26
N GLY A 253 24.99 2.85 10.22
CA GLY A 253 24.49 3.60 9.06
C GLY A 253 25.48 4.66 8.62
N SER A 254 25.47 5.02 7.34
CA SER A 254 26.19 6.19 6.85
C SER A 254 26.02 7.37 7.83
N ARG A 255 27.11 7.86 8.38
CA ARG A 255 27.17 8.92 9.42
C ARG A 255 26.32 10.17 9.17
N LYS A 256 25.92 10.41 7.91
CA LYS A 256 25.19 11.63 7.50
C LYS A 256 23.67 11.60 7.70
N LYS A 257 23.03 10.43 7.98
CA LYS A 257 21.56 10.31 8.15
C LYS A 257 21.13 9.26 9.18
N ALA A 258 21.87 9.10 10.25
CA ALA A 258 21.73 7.98 11.20
C ALA A 258 20.38 7.88 11.91
N ALA A 259 19.63 8.97 12.11
CA ALA A 259 18.42 8.96 12.95
C ALA A 259 17.20 8.32 12.28
N THR A 260 17.15 8.24 10.93
CA THR A 260 15.98 7.74 10.17
C THR A 260 16.32 6.65 9.15
N ALA A 261 17.55 6.16 9.12
CA ALA A 261 18.04 5.26 8.08
C ALA A 261 17.41 3.87 8.12
N LEU A 262 17.05 3.36 9.29
CA LEU A 262 16.47 2.02 9.46
C LEU A 262 15.00 2.07 9.84
N SER A 263 14.22 1.17 9.22
CA SER A 263 12.84 0.95 9.64
C SER A 263 12.81 0.34 11.06
N VAL A 264 11.71 0.55 11.77
CA VAL A 264 11.47 -0.01 13.11
C VAL A 264 11.69 -1.53 13.12
N ILE A 265 11.18 -2.22 12.10
CA ILE A 265 11.34 -3.68 11.92
C ILE A 265 12.82 -4.05 11.73
N SER A 266 13.57 -3.28 10.93
CA SER A 266 15.00 -3.54 10.72
C SER A 266 15.78 -3.33 12.00
N LEU A 267 15.46 -2.30 12.78
CA LEU A 267 16.07 -2.05 14.09
C LEU A 267 15.87 -3.24 15.04
N ALA A 268 14.64 -3.76 15.14
CA ALA A 268 14.35 -4.93 15.96
C ALA A 268 15.16 -6.17 15.52
N ARG A 269 15.21 -6.42 14.21
CA ARG A 269 15.95 -7.57 13.65
C ARG A 269 17.46 -7.51 13.95
N TRP A 270 18.06 -6.35 13.76
CA TRP A 270 19.48 -6.14 14.08
C TRP A 270 19.76 -6.36 15.56
N TRP A 271 18.92 -5.75 16.42
CA TRP A 271 19.08 -5.92 17.85
C TRP A 271 18.96 -7.38 18.30
N MET A 272 18.03 -8.16 17.72
CA MET A 272 17.90 -9.59 18.01
C MET A 272 19.09 -10.41 17.47
N ALA A 273 19.65 -10.04 16.31
CA ALA A 273 20.78 -10.76 15.71
C ALA A 273 22.10 -10.54 16.48
N GLU A 274 22.25 -9.41 17.16
CA GLU A 274 23.45 -9.10 17.95
C GLU A 274 23.45 -9.76 19.32
N ASN A 275 22.48 -10.62 19.66
CA ASN A 275 22.35 -11.31 20.95
C ASN A 275 22.55 -10.38 22.16
N LYS A 276 22.13 -9.12 22.06
CA LYS A 276 22.30 -8.16 23.16
C LYS A 276 21.45 -8.58 24.35
N THR A 277 22.08 -8.72 25.49
CA THR A 277 21.50 -9.07 26.78
C THR A 277 20.54 -8.01 27.35
N THR A 278 20.36 -6.91 26.64
CA THR A 278 19.47 -5.82 27.06
C THR A 278 18.02 -6.29 27.09
N GLN A 279 17.52 -6.64 28.26
CA GLN A 279 16.12 -7.04 28.44
C GLN A 279 15.16 -5.90 28.16
N LEU A 280 14.16 -6.18 27.31
CA LEU A 280 13.01 -5.31 27.12
C LEU A 280 11.98 -5.61 28.23
N SER A 281 11.81 -4.69 29.16
CA SER A 281 10.80 -4.85 30.23
C SER A 281 9.39 -4.81 29.62
N ARG A 282 8.45 -5.53 30.29
CA ARG A 282 7.02 -5.54 29.94
C ARG A 282 6.45 -4.11 29.85
N ARG A 283 6.87 -3.21 30.77
CA ARG A 283 6.46 -1.79 30.76
C ARG A 283 6.80 -1.10 29.43
N LYS A 284 7.95 -1.40 28.83
CA LYS A 284 8.40 -0.79 27.56
C LYS A 284 7.66 -1.33 26.36
N ILE A 285 7.35 -2.62 26.36
CA ILE A 285 6.51 -3.21 25.31
C ILE A 285 5.10 -2.63 25.38
N ASN A 286 4.53 -2.46 26.58
CA ASN A 286 3.23 -1.81 26.75
C ASN A 286 3.24 -0.35 26.27
N ALA A 287 4.28 0.41 26.58
CA ALA A 287 4.44 1.77 26.06
C ALA A 287 4.54 1.82 24.53
N ALA A 288 5.24 0.85 23.92
CA ALA A 288 5.31 0.70 22.46
C ALA A 288 3.94 0.35 21.86
N LEU A 289 3.14 -0.47 22.53
CA LEU A 289 1.78 -0.78 22.11
C LEU A 289 0.88 0.46 22.14
N VAL A 290 0.91 1.24 23.22
CA VAL A 290 0.17 2.51 23.32
C VAL A 290 0.60 3.47 22.19
N LEU A 291 1.90 3.59 21.93
CA LEU A 291 2.40 4.40 20.81
C LEU A 291 1.88 3.89 19.46
N LEU A 292 1.88 2.58 19.23
CA LEU A 292 1.35 1.99 18.01
C LEU A 292 -0.15 2.29 17.84
N CYS A 293 -0.93 2.19 18.91
CA CYS A 293 -2.34 2.55 18.92
C CYS A 293 -2.54 4.04 18.58
N SER A 294 -1.77 4.94 19.20
CA SER A 294 -1.86 6.37 18.90
C SER A 294 -1.52 6.68 17.44
N MET A 295 -0.51 6.02 16.87
CA MET A 295 -0.18 6.14 15.45
C MET A 295 -1.31 5.67 14.53
N ALA A 296 -2.06 4.65 14.93
CA ALA A 296 -3.20 4.14 14.20
C ALA A 296 -4.42 5.10 14.24
N MET A 297 -4.55 5.87 15.30
CA MET A 297 -5.65 6.85 15.45
C MET A 297 -5.39 8.19 14.76
N THR A 298 -4.15 8.49 14.40
CA THR A 298 -3.75 9.75 13.72
C THR A 298 -3.69 9.62 12.20
N VAL A 299 -4.06 8.47 11.62
CA VAL A 299 -4.17 8.20 10.19
C VAL A 299 -5.62 8.32 9.76
#